data_ed91653140eccc8ce63e4eb61d4f16f1
#
_entry.id   ed91653140eccc8ce63e4eb61d4f16f1
#
_cell.length_a   1.000
_cell.length_b   1.000
_cell.length_c   1.000
_cell.angle_alpha   90.00
_cell.angle_beta   90.00
_cell.angle_gamma   90.00
#
_symmetry.space_group_name_H-M   'P 1'
#
loop_
_entity.id
_entity.type
_entity.pdbx_description
1 polymer ?
#
loop_
_entity_poly.entity_id
_entity_poly.type
_entity_poly.pdbx_seq_one_letter_code
_entity_poly.pdbx_strand_id
1 'polypeptide(L)'
;QDGRIACNHIEYWEEDLQLVSDAGFGAYRFSFSWPRLMPDGTRSLNQNGISFYDKLIDKMLELDLKPFGTFYHWDLPIYLADLGGWASRDTAKYFADYSEVIMKNYGDRLYSVATINEPWCVAWLSHYLGVHAPGLKDIESTAKAMHYIMLAHGYGMEVIRSYSFKNAGIVLNKAAVESYSDKPEDIDAANLYEEIHNSWFSDAVFKSKYPEILLNILGDYMPAEYEGDLKIIGTPID
;
A
#
# COMPACT_ATOMS: atom_id res chain seq x y z
N GLN A 1 12.19 11.94 -14.41
CA GLN A 1 10.73 11.91 -14.66
C GLN A 1 10.03 12.36 -13.39
N ASP A 2 9.08 13.27 -13.49
CA ASP A 2 8.29 13.77 -12.36
C ASP A 2 6.80 13.89 -12.76
N GLY A 3 5.93 14.08 -11.75
CA GLY A 3 4.48 14.15 -11.93
C GLY A 3 3.90 15.56 -12.02
N ARG A 4 4.70 16.58 -12.29
CA ARG A 4 4.25 17.99 -12.27
C ARG A 4 3.17 18.32 -13.29
N ILE A 5 3.12 17.63 -14.40
CA ILE A 5 2.07 17.80 -15.42
C ILE A 5 1.17 16.56 -15.45
N ALA A 6 1.72 15.36 -15.71
CA ALA A 6 1.00 14.10 -15.77
C ALA A 6 -0.40 14.24 -16.40
N CYS A 7 -1.44 13.63 -15.83
CA CYS A 7 -2.84 13.80 -16.25
C CYS A 7 -3.54 15.00 -15.60
N ASN A 8 -2.85 15.69 -14.69
CA ASN A 8 -3.34 16.89 -14.00
C ASN A 8 -4.73 16.74 -13.33
N HIS A 9 -5.00 15.55 -12.80
CA HIS A 9 -6.31 15.22 -12.21
C HIS A 9 -6.76 16.23 -11.14
N ILE A 10 -5.83 16.86 -10.42
CA ILE A 10 -6.17 17.86 -9.39
C ILE A 10 -6.91 19.08 -9.96
N GLU A 11 -6.74 19.39 -11.25
CA GLU A 11 -7.44 20.47 -11.92
C GLU A 11 -8.69 19.98 -12.68
N TYR A 12 -8.64 18.75 -13.22
CA TYR A 12 -9.69 18.20 -14.08
C TYR A 12 -10.59 17.17 -13.38
N TRP A 13 -10.46 16.98 -12.07
CA TRP A 13 -11.15 15.91 -11.33
C TRP A 13 -12.69 15.92 -11.49
N GLU A 14 -13.31 17.09 -11.62
CA GLU A 14 -14.76 17.19 -11.84
C GLU A 14 -15.15 16.68 -13.21
N GLU A 15 -14.41 17.05 -14.25
CA GLU A 15 -14.60 16.55 -15.62
C GLU A 15 -14.31 15.05 -15.70
N ASP A 16 -13.22 14.60 -15.07
CA ASP A 16 -12.83 13.19 -15.03
C ASP A 16 -13.93 12.33 -14.40
N LEU A 17 -14.50 12.75 -13.27
CA LEU A 17 -15.60 12.03 -12.62
C LEU A 17 -16.88 12.04 -13.45
N GLN A 18 -17.17 13.15 -14.13
CA GLN A 18 -18.32 13.21 -15.03
C GLN A 18 -18.16 12.24 -16.20
N LEU A 19 -16.97 12.16 -16.80
CA LEU A 19 -16.66 11.19 -17.85
C LEU A 19 -16.84 9.74 -17.40
N VAL A 20 -16.41 9.41 -16.16
CA VAL A 20 -16.60 8.09 -15.56
C VAL A 20 -18.07 7.76 -15.42
N SER A 21 -18.89 8.72 -14.94
CA SER A 21 -20.34 8.56 -14.79
C SER A 21 -21.03 8.42 -16.13
N ASP A 22 -20.70 9.28 -17.11
CA ASP A 22 -21.28 9.26 -18.46
C ASP A 22 -20.94 7.96 -19.22
N ALA A 23 -19.80 7.35 -18.92
CA ALA A 23 -19.41 6.04 -19.43
C ALA A 23 -20.16 4.87 -18.78
N GLY A 24 -21.02 5.14 -17.79
CA GLY A 24 -21.85 4.13 -17.13
C GLY A 24 -21.16 3.30 -16.05
N PHE A 25 -20.03 3.76 -15.51
CA PHE A 25 -19.38 3.10 -14.37
C PHE A 25 -20.15 3.40 -13.07
N GLY A 26 -20.25 2.41 -12.19
CA GLY A 26 -20.89 2.53 -10.87
C GLY A 26 -19.93 2.73 -9.71
N ALA A 27 -18.63 2.86 -9.97
CA ALA A 27 -17.60 3.03 -8.96
C ALA A 27 -16.36 3.71 -9.53
N TYR A 28 -15.62 4.40 -8.68
CA TYR A 28 -14.32 4.96 -9.03
C TYR A 28 -13.32 4.68 -7.92
N ARG A 29 -12.16 4.10 -8.30
CA ARG A 29 -11.04 3.89 -7.38
C ARG A 29 -10.02 5.00 -7.53
N PHE A 30 -9.69 5.63 -6.42
CA PHE A 30 -8.66 6.66 -6.33
C PHE A 30 -7.70 6.38 -5.17
N SER A 31 -6.57 7.06 -5.14
CA SER A 31 -5.65 7.01 -4.01
C SER A 31 -5.58 8.34 -3.28
N PHE A 32 -5.51 8.26 -1.96
CA PHE A 32 -5.12 9.40 -1.15
C PHE A 32 -3.62 9.62 -1.30
N SER A 33 -3.19 10.87 -1.38
CA SER A 33 -1.77 11.23 -1.36
C SER A 33 -1.38 11.59 0.07
N TRP A 34 -0.50 10.77 0.66
CA TRP A 34 -0.01 11.02 2.02
C TRP A 34 0.63 12.40 2.14
N PRO A 35 1.59 12.82 1.27
CA PRO A 35 2.17 14.17 1.35
C PRO A 35 1.15 15.29 1.10
N ARG A 36 0.02 15.02 0.43
CA ARG A 36 -1.04 16.01 0.26
C ARG A 36 -1.86 16.22 1.53
N LEU A 37 -2.14 15.17 2.27
CA LEU A 37 -2.87 15.24 3.54
C LEU A 37 -1.96 15.62 4.71
N MET A 38 -0.75 15.06 4.76
CA MET A 38 0.23 15.23 5.83
C MET A 38 1.62 15.47 5.23
N PRO A 39 2.00 16.71 4.90
CA PRO A 39 3.25 17.02 4.18
C PRO A 39 4.53 16.55 4.87
N ASP A 40 4.56 16.56 6.21
CA ASP A 40 5.67 16.01 7.00
C ASP A 40 5.54 14.50 7.28
N GLY A 41 4.42 13.90 6.88
CA GLY A 41 4.13 12.50 7.08
C GLY A 41 3.74 12.09 8.50
N THR A 42 3.77 13.01 9.48
CA THR A 42 3.66 12.65 10.90
C THR A 42 2.53 13.37 11.64
N ARG A 43 2.42 14.69 11.55
CA ARG A 43 1.49 15.48 12.39
C ARG A 43 0.80 16.64 11.70
N SER A 44 1.46 17.26 10.73
CA SER A 44 0.96 18.50 10.12
C SER A 44 -0.13 18.19 9.10
N LEU A 45 -1.36 18.57 9.38
CA LEU A 45 -2.47 18.42 8.46
C LEU A 45 -2.53 19.58 7.47
N ASN A 46 -2.64 19.27 6.18
CA ASN A 46 -2.87 20.25 5.13
C ASN A 46 -4.37 20.39 4.85
N GLN A 47 -4.97 21.49 5.31
CA GLN A 47 -6.40 21.74 5.17
C GLN A 47 -6.86 21.81 3.70
N ASN A 48 -5.99 22.28 2.78
CA ASN A 48 -6.30 22.27 1.36
C ASN A 48 -6.39 20.83 0.81
N GLY A 49 -5.49 19.94 1.26
CA GLY A 49 -5.55 18.52 0.94
C GLY A 49 -6.80 17.86 1.49
N ILE A 50 -7.16 18.13 2.73
CA ILE A 50 -8.41 17.66 3.34
C ILE A 50 -9.62 18.10 2.51
N SER A 51 -9.72 19.41 2.21
CA SER A 51 -10.85 19.94 1.44
C SER A 51 -10.92 19.42 0.01
N PHE A 52 -9.78 19.09 -0.61
CA PHE A 52 -9.75 18.49 -1.94
C PHE A 52 -10.45 17.12 -1.95
N TYR A 53 -10.07 16.23 -1.03
CA TYR A 53 -10.67 14.89 -0.96
C TYR A 53 -12.13 14.93 -0.49
N ASP A 54 -12.53 15.87 0.35
CA ASP A 54 -13.92 16.10 0.69
C ASP A 54 -14.76 16.34 -0.57
N LYS A 55 -14.35 17.32 -1.38
CA LYS A 55 -15.06 17.67 -2.62
C LYS A 55 -15.06 16.50 -3.63
N LEU A 56 -13.91 15.80 -3.76
CA LEU A 56 -13.79 14.66 -4.67
C LEU A 56 -14.78 13.56 -4.31
N ILE A 57 -14.86 13.19 -3.02
CA ILE A 57 -15.74 12.14 -2.53
C ILE A 57 -17.21 12.56 -2.63
N ASP A 58 -17.53 13.79 -2.23
CA ASP A 58 -18.90 14.33 -2.34
C ASP A 58 -19.37 14.31 -3.80
N LYS A 59 -18.50 14.70 -4.74
CA LYS A 59 -18.84 14.65 -6.18
C LYS A 59 -19.04 13.22 -6.69
N MET A 60 -18.28 12.25 -6.23
CA MET A 60 -18.54 10.85 -6.55
C MET A 60 -19.94 10.42 -6.10
N LEU A 61 -20.32 10.78 -4.86
CA LEU A 61 -21.65 10.45 -4.32
C LEU A 61 -22.76 11.15 -5.08
N GLU A 62 -22.58 12.42 -5.46
CA GLU A 62 -23.54 13.16 -6.33
C GLU A 62 -23.77 12.47 -7.68
N LEU A 63 -22.74 11.83 -8.23
CA LEU A 63 -22.75 11.09 -9.49
C LEU A 63 -23.14 9.61 -9.34
N ASP A 64 -23.57 9.18 -8.16
CA ASP A 64 -23.89 7.79 -7.81
C ASP A 64 -22.70 6.82 -8.05
N LEU A 65 -21.48 7.32 -7.93
CA LEU A 65 -20.24 6.54 -8.00
C LEU A 65 -19.84 6.09 -6.60
N LYS A 66 -19.64 4.80 -6.41
CA LYS A 66 -19.09 4.25 -5.15
C LYS A 66 -17.60 4.61 -4.98
N PRO A 67 -17.21 5.33 -3.90
CA PRO A 67 -15.81 5.70 -3.69
C PRO A 67 -14.98 4.52 -3.15
N PHE A 68 -13.94 4.11 -3.89
CA PHE A 68 -12.96 3.11 -3.47
C PHE A 68 -11.65 3.80 -3.16
N GLY A 69 -11.31 3.95 -1.87
CA GLY A 69 -10.13 4.67 -1.40
C GLY A 69 -8.92 3.76 -1.21
N THR A 70 -7.81 4.06 -1.86
CA THR A 70 -6.51 3.42 -1.59
C THR A 70 -5.68 4.37 -0.74
N PHE A 71 -5.21 3.93 0.44
CA PHE A 71 -4.51 4.82 1.37
C PHE A 71 -3.10 5.13 0.89
N TYR A 72 -2.35 4.13 0.48
CA TYR A 72 -0.99 4.32 -0.02
C TYR A 72 -0.80 3.73 -1.43
N HIS A 73 -0.42 4.58 -2.38
CA HIS A 73 -0.11 4.20 -3.76
C HIS A 73 1.22 4.83 -4.21
N TRP A 74 2.25 4.64 -3.36
CA TRP A 74 3.68 4.82 -3.61
C TRP A 74 4.23 6.24 -3.37
N ASP A 75 3.42 7.19 -3.01
CA ASP A 75 3.84 8.56 -2.70
C ASP A 75 4.11 8.75 -1.20
N LEU A 76 5.35 8.52 -0.80
CA LEU A 76 5.81 8.71 0.57
C LEU A 76 6.24 10.17 0.80
N PRO A 77 5.85 10.83 1.91
CA PRO A 77 6.39 12.13 2.29
C PRO A 77 7.93 12.11 2.34
N ILE A 78 8.57 13.13 1.74
CA ILE A 78 10.03 13.19 1.64
C ILE A 78 10.71 13.14 3.02
N TYR A 79 10.09 13.76 4.03
CA TYR A 79 10.60 13.70 5.40
C TYR A 79 10.70 12.27 5.94
N LEU A 80 9.71 11.42 5.66
CA LEU A 80 9.76 10.00 6.04
C LEU A 80 10.79 9.23 5.22
N ALA A 81 10.95 9.56 3.94
CA ALA A 81 12.01 8.98 3.10
C ALA A 81 13.40 9.29 3.66
N ASP A 82 13.64 10.53 4.12
CA ASP A 82 14.89 10.96 4.75
C ASP A 82 15.16 10.26 6.09
N LEU A 83 14.12 9.78 6.79
CA LEU A 83 14.20 8.97 8.00
C LEU A 83 14.35 7.46 7.75
N GLY A 84 14.57 7.05 6.50
CA GLY A 84 14.78 5.65 6.10
C GLY A 84 13.58 5.02 5.36
N GLY A 85 12.50 5.76 5.18
CA GLY A 85 11.33 5.32 4.41
C GLY A 85 10.78 3.97 4.89
N TRP A 86 10.47 3.09 3.96
CA TRP A 86 9.95 1.76 4.28
C TRP A 86 10.98 0.79 4.89
N ALA A 87 12.27 1.13 4.91
CA ALA A 87 13.27 0.39 5.67
C ALA A 87 13.27 0.74 7.17
N SER A 88 12.43 1.69 7.60
CA SER A 88 12.24 2.10 8.99
C SER A 88 10.91 1.60 9.55
N ARG A 89 10.93 0.94 10.72
CA ARG A 89 9.73 0.51 11.44
C ARG A 89 8.78 1.66 11.78
N ASP A 90 9.32 2.84 12.05
CA ASP A 90 8.50 3.99 12.44
C ASP A 90 7.59 4.48 11.31
N THR A 91 7.96 4.26 10.05
CA THR A 91 7.08 4.56 8.91
C THR A 91 5.77 3.77 9.00
N ALA A 92 5.81 2.52 9.46
CA ALA A 92 4.59 1.73 9.66
C ALA A 92 3.67 2.32 10.75
N LYS A 93 4.25 2.89 11.82
CA LYS A 93 3.48 3.58 12.87
C LYS A 93 2.87 4.89 12.36
N TYR A 94 3.65 5.68 11.61
CA TYR A 94 3.13 6.91 11.00
C TYR A 94 2.03 6.64 9.97
N PHE A 95 2.07 5.47 9.32
CA PHE A 95 0.98 5.04 8.46
C PHE A 95 -0.32 4.79 9.21
N ALA A 96 -0.27 4.31 10.46
CA ALA A 96 -1.45 4.21 11.31
C ALA A 96 -2.05 5.59 11.61
N ASP A 97 -1.21 6.58 11.98
CA ASP A 97 -1.66 7.95 12.19
C ASP A 97 -2.29 8.56 10.93
N TYR A 98 -1.69 8.29 9.76
CA TYR A 98 -2.23 8.69 8.47
C TYR A 98 -3.58 8.02 8.16
N SER A 99 -3.70 6.72 8.43
CA SER A 99 -4.94 5.96 8.28
C SER A 99 -6.06 6.52 9.16
N GLU A 100 -5.73 6.93 10.40
CA GLU A 100 -6.66 7.60 11.31
C GLU A 100 -7.18 8.92 10.72
N VAL A 101 -6.31 9.72 10.10
CA VAL A 101 -6.73 10.96 9.42
C VAL A 101 -7.72 10.67 8.30
N ILE A 102 -7.49 9.64 7.49
CA ILE A 102 -8.41 9.26 6.40
C ILE A 102 -9.75 8.79 6.97
N MET A 103 -9.74 7.86 7.91
CA MET A 103 -10.97 7.30 8.46
C MET A 103 -11.80 8.33 9.18
N LYS A 104 -11.18 9.24 9.93
CA LYS A 104 -11.86 10.29 10.65
C LYS A 104 -12.55 11.29 9.73
N ASN A 105 -11.96 11.62 8.58
CA ASN A 105 -12.49 12.64 7.67
C ASN A 105 -13.43 12.06 6.60
N TYR A 106 -13.24 10.80 6.20
CA TYR A 106 -13.93 10.26 5.02
C TYR A 106 -14.55 8.88 5.21
N GLY A 107 -14.28 8.19 6.34
CA GLY A 107 -14.71 6.81 6.56
C GLY A 107 -16.21 6.59 6.45
N ASP A 108 -17.02 7.60 6.75
CA ASP A 108 -18.48 7.57 6.65
C ASP A 108 -19.03 7.59 5.21
N ARG A 109 -18.20 8.00 4.24
CA ARG A 109 -18.58 8.17 2.82
C ARG A 109 -17.90 7.18 1.88
N LEU A 110 -16.83 6.50 2.31
CA LEU A 110 -16.12 5.51 1.51
C LEU A 110 -16.95 4.22 1.40
N TYR A 111 -16.99 3.62 0.23
CA TYR A 111 -17.62 2.33 0.01
C TYR A 111 -16.68 1.18 0.34
N SER A 112 -15.43 1.28 -0.04
CA SER A 112 -14.37 0.29 0.21
C SER A 112 -13.02 0.98 0.36
N VAL A 113 -12.13 0.37 1.14
CA VAL A 113 -10.77 0.88 1.32
C VAL A 113 -9.71 -0.20 1.14
N ALA A 114 -8.57 0.18 0.59
CA ALA A 114 -7.37 -0.63 0.57
C ALA A 114 -6.23 0.13 1.26
N THR A 115 -5.54 -0.54 2.18
CA THR A 115 -4.43 0.07 2.91
C THR A 115 -3.25 0.39 2.00
N ILE A 116 -2.71 -0.62 1.34
CA ILE A 116 -1.50 -0.56 0.52
C ILE A 116 -1.82 -1.05 -0.90
N ASN A 117 -1.31 -0.35 -1.91
CA ASN A 117 -1.28 -0.85 -3.28
C ASN A 117 0.05 -1.52 -3.57
N GLU A 118 -0.01 -2.81 -3.92
CA GLU A 118 1.11 -3.59 -4.46
C GLU A 118 2.40 -3.50 -3.62
N PRO A 119 2.42 -4.08 -2.42
CA PRO A 119 3.59 -3.99 -1.54
C PRO A 119 4.86 -4.59 -2.17
N TRP A 120 4.73 -5.54 -3.09
CA TRP A 120 5.85 -6.05 -3.87
C TRP A 120 6.54 -4.92 -4.66
N CYS A 121 5.78 -4.07 -5.33
CA CYS A 121 6.35 -2.94 -6.09
C CYS A 121 7.08 -1.97 -5.16
N VAL A 122 6.54 -1.72 -3.97
CA VAL A 122 7.18 -0.84 -2.98
C VAL A 122 8.50 -1.41 -2.48
N ALA A 123 8.58 -2.71 -2.23
CA ALA A 123 9.81 -3.34 -1.73
C ALA A 123 10.80 -3.63 -2.87
N TRP A 124 10.41 -4.44 -3.85
CA TRP A 124 11.33 -4.95 -4.86
C TRP A 124 11.73 -3.93 -5.91
N LEU A 125 10.77 -3.16 -6.45
CA LEU A 125 11.11 -2.15 -7.48
C LEU A 125 11.89 -0.98 -6.90
N SER A 126 11.65 -0.62 -5.63
CA SER A 126 12.24 0.55 -5.02
C SER A 126 13.55 0.26 -4.28
N HIS A 127 13.67 -0.89 -3.62
CA HIS A 127 14.80 -1.18 -2.72
C HIS A 127 15.77 -2.24 -3.26
N TYR A 128 15.31 -3.15 -4.17
CA TYR A 128 16.17 -4.17 -4.77
C TYR A 128 16.57 -3.84 -6.20
N LEU A 129 15.59 -3.56 -7.08
CA LEU A 129 15.84 -3.27 -8.48
C LEU A 129 16.21 -1.81 -8.73
N GLY A 130 15.83 -0.90 -7.85
CA GLY A 130 16.18 0.51 -7.91
C GLY A 130 15.53 1.26 -9.09
N VAL A 131 14.40 0.76 -9.61
CA VAL A 131 13.67 1.39 -10.73
C VAL A 131 12.60 2.37 -10.29
N HIS A 132 12.16 2.27 -9.03
CA HIS A 132 11.29 3.24 -8.36
C HIS A 132 12.06 3.96 -7.25
N ALA A 133 11.53 5.12 -6.79
CA ALA A 133 12.09 5.82 -5.63
C ALA A 133 11.98 4.94 -4.36
N PRO A 134 12.99 4.91 -3.49
CA PRO A 134 14.21 5.73 -3.42
C PRO A 134 15.35 5.27 -4.35
N GLY A 135 15.20 4.24 -5.15
CA GLY A 135 16.21 3.80 -6.12
C GLY A 135 17.36 3.00 -5.51
N LEU A 136 17.11 2.31 -4.40
CA LEU A 136 18.11 1.47 -3.74
C LEU A 136 18.32 0.15 -4.48
N LYS A 137 19.47 -0.48 -4.23
CA LYS A 137 19.83 -1.83 -4.71
C LYS A 137 20.49 -2.57 -3.58
N ASP A 138 19.71 -2.85 -2.54
CA ASP A 138 20.20 -3.39 -1.28
C ASP A 138 19.21 -4.39 -0.69
N ILE A 139 19.69 -5.62 -0.43
CA ILE A 139 18.83 -6.71 0.03
C ILE A 139 18.37 -6.51 1.48
N GLU A 140 19.18 -5.92 2.34
CA GLU A 140 18.80 -5.64 3.74
C GLU A 140 17.65 -4.63 3.79
N SER A 141 17.78 -3.52 3.06
CA SER A 141 16.70 -2.53 2.92
C SER A 141 15.45 -3.14 2.31
N THR A 142 15.60 -4.09 1.36
CA THR A 142 14.47 -4.78 0.72
C THR A 142 13.74 -5.67 1.73
N ALA A 143 14.45 -6.48 2.51
CA ALA A 143 13.86 -7.34 3.52
C ALA A 143 13.09 -6.53 4.58
N LYS A 144 13.66 -5.42 5.04
CA LYS A 144 13.01 -4.49 5.95
C LYS A 144 11.77 -3.85 5.33
N ALA A 145 11.86 -3.38 4.07
CA ALA A 145 10.73 -2.79 3.37
C ALA A 145 9.60 -3.80 3.12
N MET A 146 9.91 -5.04 2.74
CA MET A 146 8.94 -6.12 2.60
C MET A 146 8.17 -6.38 3.89
N HIS A 147 8.85 -6.32 5.02
CA HIS A 147 8.25 -6.55 6.32
C HIS A 147 7.47 -5.33 6.83
N TYR A 148 8.07 -4.14 6.81
CA TYR A 148 7.44 -2.96 7.42
C TYR A 148 6.29 -2.39 6.60
N ILE A 149 6.24 -2.59 5.27
CA ILE A 149 5.06 -2.25 4.48
C ILE A 149 3.87 -3.16 4.84
N MET A 150 4.13 -4.45 5.14
CA MET A 150 3.09 -5.36 5.60
C MET A 150 2.66 -5.05 7.05
N LEU A 151 3.60 -4.66 7.92
CA LEU A 151 3.27 -4.18 9.26
C LEU A 151 2.41 -2.91 9.21
N ALA A 152 2.70 -2.00 8.27
CA ALA A 152 1.86 -0.82 8.03
C ALA A 152 0.45 -1.22 7.60
N HIS A 153 0.30 -2.23 6.71
CA HIS A 153 -1.00 -2.78 6.39
C HIS A 153 -1.76 -3.22 7.65
N GLY A 154 -1.11 -4.00 8.50
CA GLY A 154 -1.72 -4.50 9.75
C GLY A 154 -2.18 -3.36 10.67
N TYR A 155 -1.31 -2.38 10.94
CA TYR A 155 -1.69 -1.21 11.73
C TYR A 155 -2.80 -0.39 11.08
N GLY A 156 -2.77 -0.20 9.76
CA GLY A 156 -3.84 0.47 9.03
C GLY A 156 -5.17 -0.28 9.17
N MET A 157 -5.16 -1.62 9.11
CA MET A 157 -6.35 -2.44 9.34
C MET A 157 -6.88 -2.33 10.77
N GLU A 158 -6.02 -2.31 11.79
CA GLU A 158 -6.45 -2.09 13.17
C GLU A 158 -7.18 -0.75 13.32
N VAL A 159 -6.66 0.31 12.72
CA VAL A 159 -7.32 1.63 12.68
C VAL A 159 -8.67 1.53 11.98
N ILE A 160 -8.73 0.97 10.77
CA ILE A 160 -9.97 0.85 10.00
C ILE A 160 -11.02 0.07 10.78
N ARG A 161 -10.66 -1.02 11.45
CA ARG A 161 -11.56 -1.82 12.28
C ARG A 161 -12.06 -1.08 13.52
N SER A 162 -11.29 -0.16 14.09
CA SER A 162 -11.73 0.68 15.21
C SER A 162 -12.94 1.56 14.86
N TYR A 163 -13.10 1.92 13.59
CA TYR A 163 -14.27 2.59 13.04
C TYR A 163 -15.44 1.66 12.67
N SER A 164 -15.32 0.36 12.97
CA SER A 164 -16.30 -0.67 12.56
C SER A 164 -16.53 -0.71 11.04
N PHE A 165 -15.58 -0.25 10.26
CA PHE A 165 -15.67 -0.21 8.81
C PHE A 165 -15.53 -1.62 8.21
N LYS A 166 -16.35 -1.89 7.19
CA LYS A 166 -16.34 -3.12 6.39
C LYS A 166 -15.86 -2.79 4.97
N ASN A 167 -15.59 -3.81 4.18
CA ASN A 167 -15.04 -3.71 2.83
C ASN A 167 -13.63 -3.12 2.81
N ALA A 168 -12.76 -3.64 3.67
CA ALA A 168 -11.38 -3.20 3.80
C ALA A 168 -10.38 -4.33 3.53
N GLY A 169 -9.27 -4.00 2.88
CA GLY A 169 -8.23 -4.97 2.57
C GLY A 169 -6.95 -4.35 2.05
N ILE A 170 -6.28 -5.09 1.19
CA ILE A 170 -5.02 -4.73 0.54
C ILE A 170 -5.10 -5.07 -0.95
N VAL A 171 -4.38 -4.34 -1.79
CA VAL A 171 -4.26 -4.69 -3.22
C VAL A 171 -2.94 -5.40 -3.47
N LEU A 172 -3.01 -6.66 -3.88
CA LEU A 172 -1.84 -7.48 -4.22
C LEU A 172 -1.74 -7.62 -5.74
N ASN A 173 -0.56 -7.34 -6.29
CA ASN A 173 -0.21 -7.72 -7.65
C ASN A 173 0.30 -9.16 -7.64
N LYS A 174 -0.36 -10.04 -8.36
CA LYS A 174 0.03 -11.44 -8.45
C LYS A 174 0.39 -11.82 -9.87
N ALA A 175 1.39 -12.71 -10.01
CA ALA A 175 1.81 -13.28 -11.27
C ALA A 175 1.52 -14.78 -11.30
N ALA A 176 1.10 -15.31 -12.43
CA ALA A 176 1.14 -16.75 -12.67
C ALA A 176 2.60 -17.19 -12.81
N VAL A 177 3.00 -18.19 -12.04
CA VAL A 177 4.37 -18.70 -12.04
C VAL A 177 4.35 -20.14 -12.48
N GLU A 178 5.15 -20.46 -13.51
CA GLU A 178 5.34 -21.82 -14.02
C GLU A 178 6.83 -22.09 -14.18
N SER A 179 7.26 -23.31 -13.92
CA SER A 179 8.64 -23.73 -14.19
C SER A 179 8.91 -23.78 -15.70
N TYR A 180 10.11 -23.39 -16.13
CA TYR A 180 10.50 -23.44 -17.53
C TYR A 180 10.55 -24.87 -18.07
N SER A 181 10.91 -25.86 -17.23
CA SER A 181 10.91 -27.30 -17.54
C SER A 181 10.71 -28.11 -16.25
N ASP A 182 10.62 -29.46 -16.43
CA ASP A 182 10.52 -30.43 -15.31
C ASP A 182 11.87 -30.66 -14.58
N LYS A 183 12.91 -29.90 -14.89
CA LYS A 183 14.18 -30.01 -14.19
C LYS A 183 14.08 -29.43 -12.78
N PRO A 184 14.74 -30.05 -11.79
CA PRO A 184 14.70 -29.57 -10.41
C PRO A 184 15.08 -28.08 -10.27
N GLU A 185 16.11 -27.63 -11.02
CA GLU A 185 16.59 -26.24 -10.95
C GLU A 185 15.54 -25.23 -11.42
N ASP A 186 14.77 -25.58 -12.46
CA ASP A 186 13.70 -24.73 -12.99
C ASP A 186 12.49 -24.71 -12.05
N ILE A 187 12.19 -25.84 -11.41
CA ILE A 187 11.14 -25.95 -10.39
C ILE A 187 11.52 -25.14 -9.15
N ASP A 188 12.75 -25.25 -8.67
CA ASP A 188 13.24 -24.50 -7.51
C ASP A 188 13.22 -22.99 -7.78
N ALA A 189 13.63 -22.56 -8.98
CA ALA A 189 13.57 -21.16 -9.38
C ALA A 189 12.12 -20.63 -9.43
N ALA A 190 11.18 -21.42 -9.96
CA ALA A 190 9.77 -21.06 -9.98
C ALA A 190 9.19 -20.94 -8.56
N ASN A 191 9.50 -21.90 -7.68
CA ASN A 191 9.07 -21.87 -6.27
C ASN A 191 9.60 -20.63 -5.53
N LEU A 192 10.87 -20.30 -5.71
CA LEU A 192 11.45 -19.10 -5.13
C LEU A 192 10.78 -17.84 -5.68
N TYR A 193 10.54 -17.77 -6.98
CA TYR A 193 9.87 -16.60 -7.58
C TYR A 193 8.42 -16.47 -7.11
N GLU A 194 7.71 -17.61 -6.94
CA GLU A 194 6.36 -17.63 -6.34
C GLU A 194 6.36 -17.04 -4.93
N GLU A 195 7.34 -17.38 -4.10
CA GLU A 195 7.47 -16.83 -2.76
C GLU A 195 7.80 -15.32 -2.79
N ILE A 196 8.73 -14.90 -3.67
CA ILE A 196 9.13 -13.50 -3.84
C ILE A 196 7.94 -12.62 -4.26
N HIS A 197 7.18 -13.09 -5.25
CA HIS A 197 6.18 -12.24 -5.90
C HIS A 197 4.79 -12.36 -5.27
N ASN A 198 4.40 -13.57 -4.87
CA ASN A 198 3.05 -13.87 -4.46
C ASN A 198 2.93 -14.21 -2.97
N SER A 199 3.57 -15.31 -2.55
CA SER A 199 3.28 -15.96 -1.28
C SER A 199 3.76 -15.15 -0.08
N TRP A 200 4.87 -14.41 -0.20
CA TRP A 200 5.34 -13.54 0.89
C TRP A 200 4.22 -12.62 1.40
N PHE A 201 3.54 -11.95 0.51
CA PHE A 201 2.51 -10.96 0.85
C PHE A 201 1.18 -11.62 1.18
N SER A 202 0.75 -12.62 0.40
CA SER A 202 -0.54 -13.27 0.65
C SER A 202 -0.52 -14.15 1.90
N ASP A 203 0.55 -14.89 2.15
CA ASP A 203 0.63 -15.74 3.34
C ASP A 203 0.75 -14.92 4.63
N ALA A 204 1.43 -13.76 4.58
CA ALA A 204 1.46 -12.83 5.69
C ALA A 204 0.05 -12.36 6.08
N VAL A 205 -0.78 -11.99 5.11
CA VAL A 205 -2.15 -11.52 5.34
C VAL A 205 -3.09 -12.65 5.76
N PHE A 206 -3.09 -13.78 5.02
CA PHE A 206 -4.10 -14.82 5.21
C PHE A 206 -3.71 -15.92 6.19
N LYS A 207 -2.42 -16.10 6.44
CA LYS A 207 -1.90 -17.19 7.29
C LYS A 207 -1.07 -16.69 8.47
N SER A 208 -0.81 -15.38 8.58
CA SER A 208 0.07 -14.76 9.59
C SER A 208 1.46 -15.43 9.63
N LYS A 209 2.02 -15.75 8.47
CA LYS A 209 3.35 -16.36 8.33
C LYS A 209 4.03 -15.97 7.03
N TYR A 210 5.35 -16.03 7.02
CA TYR A 210 6.14 -15.93 5.80
C TYR A 210 6.46 -17.32 5.22
N PRO A 211 6.63 -17.43 3.89
CA PRO A 211 7.04 -18.66 3.23
C PRO A 211 8.52 -18.97 3.55
N GLU A 212 8.85 -20.27 3.58
CA GLU A 212 10.11 -20.75 4.19
C GLU A 212 11.34 -20.53 3.31
N ILE A 213 11.24 -20.70 1.98
CA ILE A 213 12.41 -20.62 1.09
C ILE A 213 12.98 -19.20 1.14
N LEU A 214 12.14 -18.20 0.88
CA LEU A 214 12.57 -16.82 0.87
C LEU A 214 12.96 -16.32 2.28
N LEU A 215 12.23 -16.73 3.32
CA LEU A 215 12.57 -16.38 4.70
C LEU A 215 13.96 -16.89 5.09
N ASN A 216 14.31 -18.13 4.71
CA ASN A 216 15.63 -18.68 4.95
C ASN A 216 16.74 -17.93 4.17
N ILE A 217 16.44 -17.47 2.94
CA ILE A 217 17.38 -16.68 2.14
C ILE A 217 17.61 -15.30 2.75
N LEU A 218 16.54 -14.66 3.23
CA LEU A 218 16.64 -13.34 3.85
C LEU A 218 17.29 -13.38 5.24
N GLY A 219 17.09 -14.46 6.00
CA GLY A 219 17.81 -14.78 7.21
C GLY A 219 18.02 -13.58 8.15
N ASP A 220 19.29 -13.24 8.36
CA ASP A 220 19.71 -12.15 9.27
C ASP A 220 19.33 -10.74 8.79
N TYR A 221 18.86 -10.57 7.57
CA TYR A 221 18.35 -9.28 7.07
C TYR A 221 16.96 -8.95 7.60
N MET A 222 16.24 -9.96 8.11
CA MET A 222 14.92 -9.74 8.68
C MET A 222 14.99 -8.96 10.00
N PRO A 223 14.02 -8.05 10.26
CA PRO A 223 13.93 -7.40 11.58
C PRO A 223 13.77 -8.43 12.70
N ALA A 224 14.42 -8.20 13.83
CA ALA A 224 14.41 -9.16 14.94
C ALA A 224 13.00 -9.45 15.50
N GLU A 225 12.08 -8.49 15.38
CA GLU A 225 10.71 -8.59 15.91
C GLU A 225 9.69 -9.17 14.92
N TYR A 226 10.12 -9.59 13.72
CA TYR A 226 9.21 -9.92 12.63
C TYR A 226 8.16 -10.98 13.00
N GLU A 227 8.52 -11.97 13.80
CA GLU A 227 7.58 -13.03 14.20
C GLU A 227 6.41 -12.49 15.04
N GLY A 228 6.73 -11.57 15.97
CA GLY A 228 5.71 -10.91 16.80
C GLY A 228 4.76 -10.03 16.01
N ASP A 229 5.23 -9.45 14.92
CA ASP A 229 4.47 -8.55 14.05
C ASP A 229 3.48 -9.29 13.14
N LEU A 230 3.71 -10.56 12.84
CA LEU A 230 2.86 -11.35 11.93
C LEU A 230 1.39 -11.41 12.37
N LYS A 231 1.14 -11.38 13.68
CA LYS A 231 -0.23 -11.32 14.22
C LYS A 231 -0.93 -10.00 13.86
N ILE A 232 -0.19 -8.90 13.84
CA ILE A 232 -0.71 -7.59 13.46
C ILE A 232 -0.95 -7.56 11.94
N ILE A 233 0.02 -8.04 11.16
CA ILE A 233 -0.06 -8.14 9.70
C ILE A 233 -1.28 -8.93 9.26
N GLY A 234 -1.57 -10.06 9.95
CA GLY A 234 -2.72 -10.91 9.69
C GLY A 234 -4.04 -10.41 10.29
N THR A 235 -4.17 -9.12 10.63
CA THR A 235 -5.46 -8.54 11.01
C THR A 235 -6.50 -8.79 9.91
N PRO A 236 -7.69 -9.36 10.24
CA PRO A 236 -8.65 -9.83 9.23
C PRO A 236 -9.06 -8.75 8.23
N ILE A 237 -9.05 -9.11 6.96
CA ILE A 237 -9.59 -8.33 5.82
C ILE A 237 -10.93 -8.91 5.36
N ASP A 238 -11.65 -8.18 4.46
CA ASP A 238 -12.94 -8.63 3.89
C ASP A 238 -12.81 -9.24 2.51
#